data_72d1d28b78aec54bd80837ff4f4742af
#
_entry.id   72d1d28b78aec54bd80837ff4f4742af
#
_cell.length_a   1.000
_cell.length_b   1.000
_cell.length_c   1.000
_cell.angle_alpha   90.00
_cell.angle_beta   90.00
_cell.angle_gamma   90.00
#
_symmetry.space_group_name_H-M   'P 1'
#
loop_
_entity.id
_entity.type
_entity.pdbx_description
1 polymer ?
#
loop_
_entity_poly.entity_id
_entity_poly.type
_entity_poly.pdbx_seq_one_letter_code
_entity_poly.pdbx_strand_id
1 'polypeptide(L)' 'MEDKQKLLLGITNCLLGSYIRIREIHWNTRNQATHNLTNTILPEIIDYIDSIIELMSGTMGRPGYDILKPIIPST' A
#
# COMPACT_ATOMS: atom_id res chain seq x y z
N MET A 1 -1.77 -19.50 10.75
CA MET A 1 -1.57 -18.04 10.68
C MET A 1 -2.56 -17.35 11.58
N GLU A 2 -2.11 -16.39 12.32
CA GLU A 2 -2.95 -15.61 13.21
C GLU A 2 -4.00 -14.82 12.42
N ASP A 3 -5.23 -14.77 12.94
CA ASP A 3 -6.29 -13.99 12.30
C ASP A 3 -5.91 -12.51 12.20
N LYS A 4 -5.22 -12.01 13.23
CA LYS A 4 -4.75 -10.65 13.27
C LYS A 4 -3.75 -10.37 12.15
N GLN A 5 -2.84 -11.31 11.90
CA GLN A 5 -1.88 -11.19 10.82
C GLN A 5 -2.57 -11.19 9.45
N LYS A 6 -3.55 -12.06 9.25
CA LYS A 6 -4.33 -12.08 8.02
C LYS A 6 -5.05 -10.76 7.80
N LEU A 7 -5.63 -10.21 8.85
CA LEU A 7 -6.32 -8.93 8.75
C LEU A 7 -5.37 -7.80 8.35
N LEU A 8 -4.21 -7.74 8.98
CA LEU A 8 -3.21 -6.71 8.66
C LEU A 8 -2.67 -6.86 7.24
N LEU A 9 -2.45 -8.10 6.79
CA LEU A 9 -2.03 -8.35 5.41
C LEU A 9 -3.12 -7.93 4.43
N GLY A 10 -4.37 -8.21 4.74
CA GLY A 10 -5.50 -7.77 3.92
C GLY A 10 -5.58 -6.26 3.79
N ILE A 11 -5.40 -5.54 4.88
CA ILE A 11 -5.39 -4.08 4.87
C ILE A 11 -4.21 -3.57 4.04
N THR A 12 -3.03 -4.16 4.23
CA THR A 12 -1.84 -3.79 3.46
C THR A 12 -2.06 -3.99 1.97
N ASN A 13 -2.63 -5.11 1.60
CA ASN A 13 -2.94 -5.40 0.19
C ASN A 13 -3.91 -4.38 -0.39
N CYS A 14 -4.94 -4.04 0.36
CA CYS A 14 -5.90 -3.01 -0.04
C CYS A 14 -5.23 -1.66 -0.26
N LEU A 15 -4.35 -1.27 0.67
CA LEU A 15 -3.65 0.00 0.58
C LEU A 15 -2.69 0.04 -0.61
N LEU A 16 -1.98 -1.06 -0.86
CA LEU A 16 -1.09 -1.15 -2.02
C LEU A 16 -1.85 -1.06 -3.34
N GLY A 17 -2.98 -1.76 -3.42
CA GLY A 17 -3.83 -1.68 -4.60
C GLY A 17 -4.36 -0.26 -4.84
N SER A 18 -4.78 0.39 -3.78
CA SER A 18 -5.25 1.78 -3.84
C SER A 18 -4.11 2.72 -4.24
N TYR A 19 -2.92 2.51 -3.70
CA TYR A 19 -1.75 3.31 -4.04
C TYR A 19 -1.47 3.24 -5.53
N ILE A 20 -1.46 2.03 -6.10
CA ILE A 20 -1.19 1.85 -7.52
C ILE A 20 -2.25 2.56 -8.36
N ARG A 21 -3.52 2.43 -8.01
CA ARG A 21 -4.61 3.10 -8.73
C ARG A 21 -4.50 4.62 -8.67
N ILE A 22 -4.18 5.14 -7.50
CA ILE A 22 -4.02 6.58 -7.34
C ILE A 22 -2.82 7.08 -8.14
N ARG A 23 -1.74 6.30 -8.20
CA ARG A 23 -0.60 6.60 -9.06
C ARG A 23 -1.01 6.69 -10.52
N GLU A 24 -1.81 5.74 -10.99
CA GLU A 24 -2.29 5.77 -12.37
C GLU A 24 -3.11 7.01 -12.64
N ILE A 25 -3.98 7.38 -11.71
CA ILE A 25 -4.77 8.61 -11.83
C ILE A 25 -3.85 9.82 -11.87
N HIS A 26 -2.86 9.86 -10.99
CA HIS A 26 -1.88 10.95 -10.92
C HIS A 26 -1.14 11.13 -12.25
N TRP A 27 -0.72 10.03 -12.86
CA TRP A 27 0.02 10.09 -14.12
C TRP A 27 -0.85 10.48 -15.31
N ASN A 28 -2.13 10.13 -15.29
CA ASN A 28 -3.01 10.29 -16.45
C ASN A 28 -3.95 11.48 -16.35
N THR A 29 -4.09 12.10 -15.19
CA THR A 29 -5.01 13.20 -15.04
C THR A 29 -4.50 14.46 -15.74
N ARG A 30 -5.44 15.19 -16.36
CA ARG A 30 -5.18 16.51 -16.92
C ARG A 30 -5.74 17.60 -16.03
N ASN A 31 -6.37 17.21 -14.94
CA ASN A 31 -6.97 18.14 -13.99
C ASN A 31 -5.95 18.49 -12.92
N GLN A 32 -5.61 19.77 -12.82
CA GLN A 32 -4.58 20.21 -11.88
C GLN A 32 -4.96 19.96 -10.42
N ALA A 33 -6.23 20.13 -10.09
CA ALA A 33 -6.70 19.88 -8.72
C ALA A 33 -6.54 18.40 -8.34
N THR A 34 -6.89 17.49 -9.25
CA THR A 34 -6.72 16.06 -9.05
C THR A 34 -5.23 15.71 -8.93
N HIS A 35 -4.40 16.31 -9.78
CA HIS A 35 -2.96 16.09 -9.73
C HIS A 35 -2.40 16.50 -8.37
N ASN A 36 -2.77 17.66 -7.87
CA ASN A 36 -2.31 18.17 -6.58
C ASN A 36 -2.81 17.31 -5.42
N LEU A 37 -4.07 16.90 -5.47
CA LEU A 37 -4.66 16.07 -4.42
C LEU A 37 -3.96 14.71 -4.34
N THR A 38 -3.76 14.06 -5.46
CA THR A 38 -3.09 12.75 -5.50
C THR A 38 -1.63 12.88 -5.06
N ASN A 39 -0.99 13.99 -5.41
CA ASN A 39 0.39 14.24 -4.98
C ASN A 39 0.50 14.39 -3.46
N THR A 40 -0.56 14.84 -2.80
CA THR A 40 -0.61 14.95 -1.34
C THR A 40 -0.93 13.62 -0.67
N ILE A 41 -1.84 12.84 -1.25
CA ILE A 41 -2.31 11.58 -0.66
C ILE A 41 -1.28 10.46 -0.76
N LEU A 42 -0.57 10.37 -1.89
CA LEU A 42 0.33 9.25 -2.16
C LEU A 42 1.38 9.03 -1.08
N PRO A 43 2.10 10.07 -0.61
CA PRO A 43 3.08 9.85 0.46
C PRO A 43 2.45 9.36 1.76
N GLU A 44 1.23 9.81 2.07
CA GLU A 44 0.54 9.39 3.29
C GLU A 44 0.17 7.91 3.24
N ILE A 45 -0.26 7.42 2.09
CA ILE A 45 -0.59 6.00 1.93
C ILE A 45 0.65 5.14 2.13
N ILE A 46 1.77 5.53 1.56
CA ILE A 46 3.03 4.80 1.73
C ILE A 46 3.47 4.77 3.18
N ASP A 47 3.33 5.88 3.90
CA ASP A 47 3.67 5.94 5.32
C ASP A 47 2.82 4.98 6.13
N TYR A 48 1.53 4.89 5.82
CA TYR A 48 0.64 3.92 6.47
C TYR A 48 1.05 2.49 6.21
N ILE A 49 1.38 2.17 4.96
CA ILE A 49 1.83 0.83 4.57
C ILE A 49 3.10 0.48 5.35
N ASP A 50 4.06 1.38 5.38
CA ASP A 50 5.32 1.17 6.11
C ASP A 50 5.05 0.92 7.59
N SER A 51 4.15 1.68 8.19
CA SER A 51 3.81 1.53 9.61
C SER A 51 3.19 0.16 9.89
N ILE A 52 2.32 -0.32 9.03
CA ILE A 52 1.69 -1.63 9.20
C ILE A 52 2.71 -2.75 9.04
N ILE A 53 3.57 -2.65 8.03
CA ILE A 53 4.62 -3.65 7.80
C ILE A 53 5.60 -3.69 8.97
N GLU A 54 5.99 -2.54 9.49
CA GLU A 54 6.88 -2.47 10.64
C GLU A 54 6.25 -3.08 11.88
N LEU A 55 4.96 -2.81 12.10
CA LEU A 55 4.22 -3.41 13.21
C LEU A 55 4.20 -4.92 13.11
N MET A 56 3.91 -5.45 11.93
CA MET A 56 3.91 -6.91 11.73
C MET A 56 5.30 -7.50 11.94
N SER A 57 6.33 -6.84 11.44
CA SER A 57 7.71 -7.31 11.60
C SER A 57 8.14 -7.34 13.05
N GLY A 58 7.68 -6.38 13.85
CA GLY A 58 8.03 -6.29 15.27
C GLY A 58 7.28 -7.25 16.17
N THR A 59 6.05 -7.61 15.80
CA THR A 59 5.19 -8.40 16.72
C THR A 59 4.85 -9.80 16.20
N MET A 60 4.79 -10.00 14.89
CA MET A 60 4.31 -11.25 14.30
C MET A 60 5.30 -11.86 13.32
N GLY A 61 6.50 -11.29 13.24
CA GLY A 61 7.48 -11.71 12.27
C GLY A 61 7.30 -10.99 10.95
N ARG A 62 8.30 -11.05 10.11
CA ARG A 62 8.29 -10.35 8.82
C ARG A 62 7.33 -11.02 7.86
N PRO A 63 6.45 -10.26 7.20
CA PRO A 63 5.65 -10.82 6.13
C PRO A 63 6.57 -11.25 4.99
N GLY A 64 6.32 -12.40 4.41
CA GLY A 64 7.10 -12.88 3.30
C GLY A 64 6.91 -11.99 2.08
N TYR A 65 7.97 -11.81 1.32
CA TYR A 65 7.92 -11.06 0.06
C TYR A 65 6.83 -11.63 -0.87
N ASP A 66 6.70 -12.95 -0.87
CA ASP A 66 5.75 -13.63 -1.74
C ASP A 66 4.30 -13.32 -1.39
N ILE A 67 4.02 -12.91 -0.16
CA ILE A 67 2.65 -12.58 0.25
C ILE A 67 2.18 -11.31 -0.44
N LEU A 68 3.09 -10.37 -0.67
CA LEU A 68 2.78 -9.10 -1.33
C LEU A 68 2.97 -9.15 -2.84
N LYS A 69 3.62 -10.20 -3.33
CA LYS A 69 3.98 -10.34 -4.73
C LYS A 69 2.81 -10.23 -5.72
N PRO A 70 1.61 -10.78 -5.42
CA PRO A 70 0.49 -10.64 -6.35
C PRO A 70 0.01 -9.21 -6.56
N ILE A 71 0.36 -8.30 -5.67
CA ILE A 71 -0.11 -6.92 -5.70
C ILE A 71 0.91 -6.01 -6.35
N ILE A 72 2.19 -6.28 -6.10
CA ILE A 72 3.29 -5.52 -6.68
C ILE A 72 3.62 -6.17 -8.01
N PRO A 73 3.43 -5.46 -9.14
CA PRO A 73 3.78 -6.02 -10.44
C PRO A 73 5.23 -6.46 -10.45
N SER A 74 5.48 -7.65 -10.96
CA SER A 74 6.87 -8.08 -11.12
C SER A 74 7.49 -7.32 -12.28
N THR A 75 8.63 -6.78 -12.01
CA THR A 75 9.38 -6.05 -13.03
C THR A 75 10.45 -6.93 -13.60
#